data_5440d403183719153fafa33250b949f5
#
_entry.id   5440d403183719153fafa33250b949f5
#
_cell.length_a   1.000
_cell.length_b   1.000
_cell.length_c   1.000
_cell.angle_alpha   90.00
_cell.angle_beta   90.00
_cell.angle_gamma   90.00
#
_symmetry.space_group_name_H-M   'P 1'
#
loop_
_entity.id
_entity.type
_entity.pdbx_description
1 polymer ?
#
loop_
_entity_poly.entity_id
_entity_poly.type
_entity_poly.pdbx_seq_one_letter_code
_entity_poly.pdbx_strand_id
1 'polypeptide(L)'
;MKNNTMKKLLTAALSLTVALSLAACSGGSASGSSASGGSGSAAPADDVYKVAIVRQLDHASMNEIRDAITARLDAREAELNVTIEYEDFNGNNDPSTLSQIGAQIIADGYDVIIPIGTTAAQQMVATAEPTQTPVVYGTVSYPEVAKLTGIPYVTGTSDALNVELLLDMMLAQNPDVQTVGLLYSTSEVNSAPAIEDAKAYLDSKGIGYLEKTGNTSDEIIAAVSSMTGQVDAVFTPTDNVVQAAELAIAPALAEAGIPHYAGADSFVRNGAFATCGVNYTGLGSQTADLALEVLTTGQIPEYITVAGDVITVNTETAAALGADYSGFAGMGSQLVEVQTTQD
;
A
#
# COMPACT_ATOMS: atom_id res chain seq x y z
N MET A 1 -43.20 24.02 12.36
CA MET A 1 -44.05 22.89 12.80
C MET A 1 -43.07 21.76 13.13
N LYS A 2 -42.69 21.54 14.42
CA LYS A 2 -43.24 20.60 15.42
C LYS A 2 -43.28 19.17 14.84
N ASN A 3 -42.54 18.16 15.32
CA ASN A 3 -42.41 17.59 16.68
C ASN A 3 -41.19 16.66 16.68
N ASN A 4 -40.27 16.68 17.58
CA ASN A 4 -40.21 16.07 18.94
C ASN A 4 -40.80 14.64 19.06
N THR A 5 -39.96 13.65 19.29
CA THR A 5 -40.24 12.66 20.33
C THR A 5 -38.93 12.04 20.86
N MET A 6 -38.66 12.37 22.08
CA MET A 6 -37.73 11.82 23.05
C MET A 6 -38.45 10.71 23.82
N LYS A 7 -37.78 9.68 24.29
CA LYS A 7 -38.05 8.79 25.45
C LYS A 7 -37.59 7.34 25.15
N LYS A 8 -36.97 6.55 26.02
CA LYS A 8 -36.82 6.57 27.48
C LYS A 8 -35.65 5.67 27.86
N LEU A 9 -34.94 6.05 28.91
CA LEU A 9 -34.10 5.20 29.77
C LEU A 9 -34.95 4.11 30.41
N LEU A 10 -34.39 2.93 30.66
CA LEU A 10 -34.80 2.04 31.74
C LEU A 10 -33.55 1.39 32.37
N THR A 11 -33.29 1.83 33.57
CA THR A 11 -32.42 1.25 34.58
C THR A 11 -33.10 0.05 35.20
N ALA A 12 -32.39 -1.07 35.44
CA ALA A 12 -32.75 -2.03 36.48
C ALA A 12 -31.49 -2.66 37.06
N ALA A 13 -31.28 -2.41 38.33
CA ALA A 13 -30.22 -2.93 39.17
C ALA A 13 -30.76 -4.17 39.97
N LEU A 14 -29.79 -4.84 40.64
CA LEU A 14 -29.89 -5.78 41.76
C LEU A 14 -30.21 -7.24 41.34
N SER A 15 -29.43 -8.23 41.80
CA SER A 15 -29.09 -8.53 43.18
C SER A 15 -28.03 -9.65 43.31
N LEU A 16 -27.23 -9.48 44.29
CA LEU A 16 -26.19 -10.33 44.90
C LEU A 16 -26.82 -11.55 45.58
N THR A 17 -26.27 -12.76 45.41
CA THR A 17 -26.41 -13.84 46.41
C THR A 17 -25.10 -14.65 46.48
N VAL A 18 -24.42 -14.49 47.61
CA VAL A 18 -23.34 -15.32 48.14
C VAL A 18 -23.94 -16.57 48.76
N ALA A 19 -23.40 -17.75 48.44
CA ALA A 19 -23.58 -18.95 49.21
C ALA A 19 -22.22 -19.65 49.36
N LEU A 20 -21.62 -19.45 50.55
CA LEU A 20 -20.58 -20.34 51.08
C LEU A 20 -21.23 -21.64 51.56
N SER A 21 -20.60 -22.77 51.25
CA SER A 21 -20.75 -24.00 52.01
C SER A 21 -19.42 -24.74 52.07
N LEU A 22 -18.79 -24.64 53.24
CA LEU A 22 -17.75 -25.59 53.71
C LEU A 22 -18.44 -26.88 54.16
N ALA A 23 -17.89 -28.02 53.80
CA ALA A 23 -18.00 -29.23 54.59
C ALA A 23 -16.78 -30.11 54.41
N ALA A 24 -16.26 -30.54 55.55
CA ALA A 24 -14.97 -31.16 55.78
C ALA A 24 -15.01 -32.70 55.64
N CYS A 25 -13.85 -33.26 55.39
CA CYS A 25 -13.22 -34.49 55.82
C CYS A 25 -14.07 -35.76 56.07
N SER A 26 -13.71 -36.84 55.41
CA SER A 26 -13.31 -38.07 56.15
C SER A 26 -12.73 -39.10 55.15
N GLY A 27 -11.67 -39.81 55.59
CA GLY A 27 -10.86 -40.70 54.77
C GLY A 27 -11.46 -42.10 54.57
N GLY A 28 -10.89 -42.84 53.65
CA GLY A 28 -11.16 -44.26 53.38
C GLY A 28 -10.36 -44.77 52.20
N SER A 29 -9.25 -45.50 52.50
CA SER A 29 -8.48 -46.27 51.53
C SER A 29 -9.30 -47.45 50.97
N ALA A 30 -9.32 -47.65 49.65
CA ALA A 30 -9.41 -48.97 49.02
C ALA A 30 -9.01 -48.94 47.55
N SER A 31 -8.25 -49.90 47.14
CA SER A 31 -7.59 -50.24 45.91
C SER A 31 -8.46 -50.34 44.66
N GLY A 32 -7.85 -49.99 43.54
CA GLY A 32 -7.95 -50.74 42.30
C GLY A 32 -9.03 -50.37 41.32
N SER A 33 -8.64 -49.69 40.24
CA SER A 33 -8.90 -50.15 38.85
C SER A 33 -8.41 -49.07 37.90
N SER A 34 -7.53 -49.48 36.99
CA SER A 34 -7.05 -48.70 35.86
C SER A 34 -8.24 -48.37 34.93
N ALA A 35 -8.66 -47.13 34.95
CA ALA A 35 -9.47 -46.53 33.89
C ALA A 35 -8.56 -45.58 33.11
N SER A 36 -8.21 -45.99 31.91
CA SER A 36 -7.59 -45.12 30.90
C SER A 36 -8.47 -43.90 30.70
N GLY A 37 -8.17 -42.83 31.41
CA GLY A 37 -8.72 -41.51 31.15
C GLY A 37 -8.00 -40.98 29.90
N GLY A 38 -8.72 -40.98 28.78
CA GLY A 38 -8.30 -40.22 27.62
C GLY A 38 -8.04 -38.78 28.03
N SER A 39 -6.77 -38.36 27.95
CA SER A 39 -6.43 -36.96 27.84
C SER A 39 -7.14 -36.43 26.61
N GLY A 40 -8.29 -35.82 26.77
CA GLY A 40 -8.83 -34.92 25.78
C GLY A 40 -7.77 -33.82 25.65
N SER A 41 -6.99 -33.89 24.59
CA SER A 41 -6.24 -32.75 24.10
C SER A 41 -7.28 -31.66 23.93
N ALA A 42 -7.26 -30.64 24.80
CA ALA A 42 -7.95 -29.40 24.51
C ALA A 42 -7.40 -29.00 23.12
N ALA A 43 -8.29 -28.76 22.17
CA ALA A 43 -7.90 -28.09 20.95
C ALA A 43 -7.11 -26.85 21.36
N PRO A 44 -5.96 -26.55 20.68
CA PRO A 44 -5.29 -25.29 20.94
C PRO A 44 -6.33 -24.18 20.85
N ALA A 45 -6.32 -23.25 21.81
CA ALA A 45 -7.07 -22.02 21.66
C ALA A 45 -6.63 -21.41 20.34
N ASP A 46 -7.58 -21.10 19.46
CA ASP A 46 -7.27 -20.41 18.20
C ASP A 46 -6.52 -19.15 18.58
N ASP A 47 -5.28 -19.00 18.11
CA ASP A 47 -4.52 -17.76 18.30
C ASP A 47 -5.27 -16.64 17.59
N VAL A 48 -5.55 -15.55 18.31
CA VAL A 48 -6.21 -14.36 17.76
C VAL A 48 -5.13 -13.32 17.53
N TYR A 49 -4.97 -12.89 16.28
CA TYR A 49 -4.05 -11.85 15.88
C TYR A 49 -4.81 -10.57 15.50
N LYS A 50 -4.35 -9.42 16.02
CA LYS A 50 -4.87 -8.10 15.67
C LYS A 50 -3.94 -7.40 14.68
N VAL A 51 -4.45 -7.09 13.50
CA VAL A 51 -3.70 -6.48 12.39
C VAL A 51 -4.22 -5.09 12.11
N ALA A 52 -3.37 -4.06 12.20
CA ALA A 52 -3.72 -2.71 11.77
C ALA A 52 -3.21 -2.46 10.36
N ILE A 53 -4.10 -2.18 9.41
CA ILE A 53 -3.75 -1.77 8.04
C ILE A 53 -3.85 -0.25 7.98
N VAL A 54 -2.79 0.46 7.56
CA VAL A 54 -2.75 1.93 7.58
C VAL A 54 -2.40 2.46 6.20
N ARG A 55 -3.39 2.89 5.44
CA ARG A 55 -3.14 3.55 4.15
C ARG A 55 -2.66 4.99 4.35
N GLN A 56 -1.68 5.42 3.54
CA GLN A 56 -1.22 6.81 3.54
C GLN A 56 -2.36 7.76 3.15
N LEU A 57 -3.07 7.42 2.07
CA LEU A 57 -4.26 8.13 1.60
C LEU A 57 -5.16 7.20 0.78
N ASP A 58 -6.26 7.74 0.27
CA ASP A 58 -7.25 7.01 -0.53
C ASP A 58 -7.02 7.28 -2.02
N HIS A 59 -6.60 6.26 -2.77
CA HIS A 59 -6.58 6.20 -4.23
C HIS A 59 -6.50 4.74 -4.71
N ALA A 60 -6.68 4.51 -6.01
CA ALA A 60 -6.85 3.20 -6.60
C ALA A 60 -5.76 2.18 -6.20
N SER A 61 -4.47 2.53 -6.29
CA SER A 61 -3.38 1.61 -5.91
C SER A 61 -3.40 1.24 -4.43
N MET A 62 -3.61 2.22 -3.54
CA MET A 62 -3.66 1.97 -2.09
C MET A 62 -4.82 1.07 -1.72
N ASN A 63 -5.97 1.26 -2.39
CA ASN A 63 -7.15 0.43 -2.20
C ASN A 63 -6.92 -0.99 -2.72
N GLU A 64 -6.32 -1.15 -3.90
CA GLU A 64 -5.99 -2.46 -4.47
C GLU A 64 -5.06 -3.25 -3.55
N ILE A 65 -4.01 -2.61 -3.02
CA ILE A 65 -3.07 -3.24 -2.09
C ILE A 65 -3.78 -3.66 -0.80
N ARG A 66 -4.58 -2.75 -0.20
CA ARG A 66 -5.39 -3.03 0.99
C ARG A 66 -6.34 -4.22 0.77
N ASP A 67 -7.06 -4.23 -0.36
CA ASP A 67 -8.01 -5.30 -0.69
C ASP A 67 -7.31 -6.64 -0.91
N ALA A 68 -6.13 -6.63 -1.52
CA ALA A 68 -5.31 -7.82 -1.68
C ALA A 68 -4.77 -8.34 -0.34
N ILE A 69 -4.35 -7.44 0.56
CA ILE A 69 -3.92 -7.80 1.92
C ILE A 69 -5.07 -8.47 2.66
N THR A 70 -6.25 -7.83 2.72
CA THR A 70 -7.41 -8.35 3.47
C THR A 70 -7.88 -9.67 2.90
N ALA A 71 -8.01 -9.79 1.58
CA ALA A 71 -8.38 -11.05 0.93
C ALA A 71 -7.37 -12.19 1.21
N ARG A 72 -6.08 -11.85 1.30
CA ARG A 72 -5.06 -12.84 1.63
C ARG A 72 -5.08 -13.24 3.10
N LEU A 73 -5.30 -12.29 4.02
CA LEU A 73 -5.47 -12.58 5.44
C LEU A 73 -6.65 -13.51 5.67
N ASP A 74 -7.83 -13.22 5.06
CA ASP A 74 -9.02 -14.05 5.14
C ASP A 74 -8.76 -15.49 4.62
N ALA A 75 -8.06 -15.62 3.50
CA ALA A 75 -7.73 -16.93 2.94
C ALA A 75 -6.78 -17.74 3.85
N ARG A 76 -5.84 -17.06 4.51
CA ARG A 76 -4.84 -17.71 5.37
C ARG A 76 -5.38 -18.05 6.76
N GLU A 77 -6.38 -17.34 7.26
CA GLU A 77 -7.03 -17.63 8.53
C GLU A 77 -7.48 -19.08 8.62
N ALA A 78 -8.20 -19.56 7.60
CA ALA A 78 -8.66 -20.94 7.52
C ALA A 78 -7.52 -21.95 7.35
N GLU A 79 -6.45 -21.61 6.60
CA GLU A 79 -5.31 -22.49 6.36
C GLU A 79 -4.45 -22.68 7.62
N LEU A 80 -4.29 -21.62 8.43
CA LEU A 80 -3.45 -21.61 9.63
C LEU A 80 -4.22 -22.02 10.89
N ASN A 81 -5.56 -22.09 10.84
CA ASN A 81 -6.45 -22.32 11.96
C ASN A 81 -6.20 -21.31 13.09
N VAL A 82 -6.19 -20.04 12.74
CA VAL A 82 -6.07 -18.88 13.62
C VAL A 82 -7.25 -17.95 13.39
N THR A 83 -7.46 -16.97 14.24
CA THR A 83 -8.40 -15.87 14.00
C THR A 83 -7.61 -14.60 13.73
N ILE A 84 -7.94 -13.87 12.64
CA ILE A 84 -7.28 -12.62 12.26
C ILE A 84 -8.30 -11.50 12.29
N GLU A 85 -8.18 -10.63 13.30
CA GLU A 85 -8.97 -9.40 13.39
C GLU A 85 -8.17 -8.25 12.77
N TYR A 86 -8.68 -7.62 11.72
CA TYR A 86 -7.99 -6.48 11.10
C TYR A 86 -8.89 -5.24 11.02
N GLU A 87 -8.24 -4.06 11.08
CA GLU A 87 -8.89 -2.77 10.90
C GLU A 87 -8.10 -1.92 9.91
N ASP A 88 -8.83 -1.21 9.02
CA ASP A 88 -8.28 -0.33 7.99
C ASP A 88 -8.38 1.13 8.40
N PHE A 89 -7.26 1.81 8.45
CA PHE A 89 -7.11 3.22 8.78
C PHE A 89 -6.66 4.02 7.56
N ASN A 90 -7.18 5.24 7.41
CA ASN A 90 -6.78 6.15 6.35
C ASN A 90 -6.09 7.38 6.93
N GLY A 91 -4.83 7.60 6.56
CA GLY A 91 -4.01 8.74 6.97
C GLY A 91 -4.38 10.06 6.30
N ASN A 92 -5.18 10.04 5.22
CA ASN A 92 -5.61 11.21 4.45
C ASN A 92 -4.44 12.09 3.98
N ASN A 93 -3.27 11.52 3.78
CA ASN A 93 -2.01 12.21 3.49
C ASN A 93 -1.66 13.32 4.51
N ASP A 94 -2.11 13.18 5.75
CA ASP A 94 -1.92 14.15 6.83
C ASP A 94 -1.06 13.55 7.95
N PRO A 95 0.13 14.11 8.23
CA PRO A 95 1.04 13.59 9.26
C PRO A 95 0.44 13.59 10.67
N SER A 96 -0.47 14.53 10.99
CA SER A 96 -1.12 14.60 12.29
C SER A 96 -2.13 13.45 12.44
N THR A 97 -2.89 13.17 11.39
CA THR A 97 -3.82 12.03 11.33
C THR A 97 -3.05 10.71 11.47
N LEU A 98 -1.98 10.52 10.72
CA LEU A 98 -1.13 9.32 10.84
C LEU A 98 -0.55 9.15 12.25
N SER A 99 -0.11 10.25 12.89
CA SER A 99 0.38 10.22 14.26
C SER A 99 -0.70 9.80 15.27
N GLN A 100 -1.94 10.27 15.11
CA GLN A 100 -3.06 9.89 15.96
C GLN A 100 -3.45 8.42 15.77
N ILE A 101 -3.50 7.95 14.52
CA ILE A 101 -3.75 6.54 14.18
C ILE A 101 -2.69 5.66 14.83
N GLY A 102 -1.40 6.00 14.69
CA GLY A 102 -0.31 5.23 15.30
C GLY A 102 -0.44 5.15 16.81
N ALA A 103 -0.73 6.27 17.50
CA ALA A 103 -0.93 6.29 18.94
C ALA A 103 -2.12 5.40 19.37
N GLN A 104 -3.22 5.41 18.63
CA GLN A 104 -4.37 4.55 18.85
C GLN A 104 -3.99 3.07 18.71
N ILE A 105 -3.33 2.69 17.61
CA ILE A 105 -2.91 1.32 17.33
C ILE A 105 -2.06 0.75 18.48
N ILE A 106 -1.10 1.52 18.97
CA ILE A 106 -0.26 1.10 20.10
C ILE A 106 -1.09 0.96 21.39
N ALA A 107 -2.01 1.88 21.66
CA ALA A 107 -2.87 1.82 22.84
C ALA A 107 -3.85 0.64 22.81
N ASP A 108 -4.35 0.26 21.64
CA ASP A 108 -5.31 -0.82 21.44
C ASP A 108 -4.64 -2.21 21.34
N GLY A 109 -3.29 -2.24 21.33
CA GLY A 109 -2.49 -3.46 21.43
C GLY A 109 -2.60 -4.35 20.18
N TYR A 110 -2.40 -3.78 19.00
CA TYR A 110 -2.27 -4.57 17.77
C TYR A 110 -0.96 -5.35 17.74
N ASP A 111 -1.00 -6.56 17.18
CA ASP A 111 0.13 -7.49 17.12
C ASP A 111 1.08 -7.20 15.96
N VAL A 112 0.57 -6.62 14.86
CA VAL A 112 1.33 -6.16 13.70
C VAL A 112 0.67 -4.95 13.05
N ILE A 113 1.49 -4.06 12.50
CA ILE A 113 1.05 -2.90 11.73
C ILE A 113 1.47 -3.08 10.28
N ILE A 114 0.52 -2.95 9.34
CA ILE A 114 0.78 -2.99 7.89
C ILE A 114 0.53 -1.60 7.30
N PRO A 115 1.52 -0.70 7.32
CA PRO A 115 1.40 0.57 6.63
C PRO A 115 1.56 0.38 5.12
N ILE A 116 0.73 1.07 4.33
CA ILE A 116 0.77 1.10 2.87
C ILE A 116 1.23 2.49 2.43
N GLY A 117 2.38 2.55 1.76
CA GLY A 117 3.04 3.78 1.34
C GLY A 117 4.15 4.25 2.29
N THR A 118 5.12 4.99 1.72
CA THR A 118 6.37 5.36 2.40
C THR A 118 6.15 6.24 3.61
N THR A 119 5.33 7.29 3.50
CA THR A 119 5.07 8.22 4.61
C THR A 119 4.34 7.54 5.76
N ALA A 120 3.35 6.67 5.45
CA ALA A 120 2.67 5.87 6.46
C ALA A 120 3.64 4.91 7.16
N ALA A 121 4.53 4.25 6.40
CA ALA A 121 5.53 3.34 6.94
C ALA A 121 6.49 4.06 7.91
N GLN A 122 7.03 5.21 7.51
CA GLN A 122 7.91 6.03 8.35
C GLN A 122 7.22 6.43 9.66
N GLN A 123 5.95 6.87 9.59
CA GLN A 123 5.20 7.29 10.77
C GLN A 123 4.89 6.11 11.70
N MET A 124 4.48 4.96 11.16
CA MET A 124 4.17 3.77 11.97
C MET A 124 5.43 3.19 12.62
N VAL A 125 6.56 3.16 11.93
CA VAL A 125 7.84 2.73 12.49
C VAL A 125 8.26 3.63 13.66
N ALA A 126 8.18 4.95 13.49
CA ALA A 126 8.49 5.89 14.57
C ALA A 126 7.56 5.72 15.78
N THR A 127 6.28 5.44 15.56
CA THR A 127 5.30 5.25 16.62
C THR A 127 5.48 3.90 17.35
N ALA A 128 5.88 2.85 16.60
CA ALA A 128 6.11 1.50 17.15
C ALA A 128 7.44 1.36 17.92
N GLU A 129 8.37 2.33 17.80
CA GLU A 129 9.70 2.25 18.43
C GLU A 129 9.68 1.89 19.93
N PRO A 130 8.83 2.51 20.79
CA PRO A 130 8.84 2.20 22.23
C PRO A 130 8.37 0.79 22.58
N THR A 131 7.48 0.20 21.78
CA THR A 131 6.90 -1.13 22.01
C THR A 131 7.55 -2.21 21.17
N GLN A 132 8.26 -1.81 20.10
CA GLN A 132 8.80 -2.68 19.05
C GLN A 132 7.72 -3.57 18.42
N THR A 133 6.49 -3.06 18.34
CA THR A 133 5.42 -3.72 17.61
C THR A 133 5.85 -3.94 16.16
N PRO A 134 5.76 -5.16 15.63
CA PRO A 134 6.18 -5.44 14.26
C PRO A 134 5.50 -4.54 13.24
N VAL A 135 6.29 -4.00 12.31
CA VAL A 135 5.82 -3.21 11.17
C VAL A 135 6.21 -3.90 9.89
N VAL A 136 5.21 -4.25 9.09
CA VAL A 136 5.38 -4.91 7.78
C VAL A 136 4.81 -3.98 6.71
N TYR A 137 5.68 -3.12 6.15
CA TYR A 137 5.22 -2.14 5.17
C TYR A 137 4.89 -2.78 3.82
N GLY A 138 3.85 -2.24 3.18
CA GLY A 138 3.54 -2.49 1.78
C GLY A 138 3.93 -1.30 0.93
N THR A 139 4.53 -1.56 -0.27
CA THR A 139 4.80 -0.55 -1.29
C THR A 139 5.66 0.63 -0.83
N VAL A 140 6.86 0.32 -0.32
CA VAL A 140 7.92 1.31 -0.09
C VAL A 140 8.97 1.16 -1.17
N SER A 141 9.03 2.09 -2.13
CA SER A 141 9.86 1.95 -3.33
C SER A 141 11.36 1.89 -3.02
N TYR A 142 11.83 2.68 -2.04
CA TYR A 142 13.25 2.77 -1.66
C TYR A 142 13.42 2.70 -0.13
N PRO A 143 13.37 1.48 0.47
CA PRO A 143 13.41 1.33 1.94
C PRO A 143 14.66 1.91 2.60
N GLU A 144 15.83 1.87 1.94
CA GLU A 144 17.09 2.44 2.43
C GLU A 144 17.00 3.97 2.51
N VAL A 145 16.48 4.61 1.47
CA VAL A 145 16.28 6.07 1.41
C VAL A 145 15.26 6.51 2.44
N ALA A 146 14.20 5.73 2.60
CA ALA A 146 13.17 5.93 3.62
C ALA A 146 13.68 5.65 5.06
N LYS A 147 14.89 5.11 5.23
CA LYS A 147 15.49 4.69 6.52
C LYS A 147 14.66 3.63 7.25
N LEU A 148 14.12 2.68 6.51
CA LEU A 148 13.28 1.60 7.01
C LEU A 148 14.01 0.25 7.04
N THR A 149 15.32 0.22 6.79
CA THR A 149 16.15 -0.98 6.79
C THR A 149 17.00 -1.09 8.06
N GLY A 150 17.33 -2.32 8.45
CA GLY A 150 18.18 -2.59 9.64
C GLY A 150 17.50 -2.32 10.99
N ILE A 151 16.19 -2.15 11.02
CA ILE A 151 15.39 -1.95 12.23
C ILE A 151 14.84 -3.32 12.68
N PRO A 152 15.08 -3.78 13.91
CA PRO A 152 14.80 -5.16 14.34
C PRO A 152 13.35 -5.60 14.29
N TYR A 153 12.39 -4.68 14.21
CA TYR A 153 10.95 -4.93 14.17
C TYR A 153 10.29 -4.50 12.85
N VAL A 154 11.11 -4.26 11.80
CA VAL A 154 10.61 -3.71 10.53
C VAL A 154 11.01 -4.59 9.36
N THR A 155 10.05 -4.92 8.51
CA THR A 155 10.23 -5.55 7.19
C THR A 155 9.10 -5.07 6.27
N GLY A 156 9.02 -5.60 5.05
CA GLY A 156 7.94 -5.29 4.13
C GLY A 156 8.20 -5.65 2.68
N THR A 157 7.45 -5.02 1.78
CA THR A 157 7.56 -5.19 0.32
C THR A 157 7.88 -3.87 -0.37
N SER A 158 8.83 -3.93 -1.30
CA SER A 158 9.26 -2.79 -2.13
C SER A 158 8.72 -2.95 -3.55
N ASP A 159 8.31 -1.82 -4.13
CA ASP A 159 7.81 -1.65 -5.50
C ASP A 159 8.73 -0.75 -6.33
N ALA A 160 10.04 -0.85 -6.15
CA ALA A 160 11.00 -0.01 -6.86
C ALA A 160 10.73 0.01 -8.37
N LEU A 161 10.55 1.22 -8.92
CA LEU A 161 10.26 1.43 -10.33
C LEU A 161 11.48 1.13 -11.19
N ASN A 162 11.29 0.40 -12.28
CA ASN A 162 12.29 0.26 -13.32
C ASN A 162 12.26 1.48 -14.26
N VAL A 163 12.91 2.57 -13.82
CA VAL A 163 12.91 3.84 -14.53
C VAL A 163 13.53 3.71 -15.93
N GLU A 164 14.61 2.93 -16.08
CA GLU A 164 15.29 2.72 -17.36
C GLU A 164 14.33 2.07 -18.37
N LEU A 165 13.63 0.99 -17.98
CA LEU A 165 12.67 0.32 -18.86
C LEU A 165 11.52 1.25 -19.26
N LEU A 166 11.00 2.05 -18.33
CA LEU A 166 9.90 2.97 -18.63
C LEU A 166 10.31 4.07 -19.62
N LEU A 167 11.52 4.57 -19.49
CA LEU A 167 12.09 5.56 -20.44
C LEU A 167 12.51 4.92 -21.77
N ASP A 168 12.97 3.67 -21.77
CA ASP A 168 13.19 2.91 -23.01
C ASP A 168 11.87 2.68 -23.77
N MET A 169 10.75 2.42 -23.09
CA MET A 169 9.43 2.37 -23.70
C MET A 169 9.06 3.72 -24.34
N MET A 170 9.33 4.83 -23.67
CA MET A 170 9.11 6.18 -24.21
C MET A 170 9.86 6.37 -25.52
N LEU A 171 11.15 6.02 -25.56
CA LEU A 171 11.98 6.14 -26.77
C LEU A 171 11.61 5.12 -27.85
N ALA A 172 11.11 3.95 -27.49
CA ALA A 172 10.59 2.97 -28.46
C ALA A 172 9.31 3.47 -29.13
N GLN A 173 8.46 4.21 -28.42
CA GLN A 173 7.24 4.81 -28.95
C GLN A 173 7.55 6.07 -29.77
N ASN A 174 8.43 6.94 -29.28
CA ASN A 174 8.84 8.16 -29.99
C ASN A 174 10.37 8.38 -29.84
N PRO A 175 11.16 7.99 -30.84
CA PRO A 175 12.61 8.18 -30.79
C PRO A 175 13.06 9.65 -30.96
N ASP A 176 12.16 10.55 -31.32
CA ASP A 176 12.45 11.97 -31.58
C ASP A 176 12.19 12.87 -30.36
N VAL A 177 11.96 12.29 -29.16
CA VAL A 177 11.78 13.04 -27.90
C VAL A 177 13.01 13.89 -27.63
N GLN A 178 12.81 15.20 -27.41
CA GLN A 178 13.87 16.16 -27.11
C GLN A 178 13.79 16.67 -25.66
N THR A 179 12.60 16.77 -25.10
CA THR A 179 12.39 17.31 -23.74
C THR A 179 11.33 16.50 -22.99
N VAL A 180 11.67 16.00 -21.81
CA VAL A 180 10.76 15.25 -20.93
C VAL A 180 10.37 16.11 -19.73
N GLY A 181 9.09 16.20 -19.47
CA GLY A 181 8.57 16.77 -18.22
C GLY A 181 8.76 15.78 -17.06
N LEU A 182 9.46 16.18 -16.00
CA LEU A 182 9.57 15.39 -14.78
C LEU A 182 8.58 15.96 -13.77
N LEU A 183 7.47 15.25 -13.54
CA LEU A 183 6.36 15.68 -12.69
C LEU A 183 6.32 14.85 -11.40
N TYR A 184 6.47 15.49 -10.25
CA TYR A 184 6.50 14.80 -8.97
C TYR A 184 6.18 15.72 -7.78
N SER A 185 5.99 15.15 -6.59
CA SER A 185 5.85 15.87 -5.33
C SER A 185 7.15 15.88 -4.54
N THR A 186 7.53 17.03 -4.01
CA THR A 186 8.68 17.15 -3.10
C THR A 186 8.37 16.67 -1.68
N SER A 187 7.10 16.42 -1.37
CA SER A 187 6.68 15.82 -0.10
C SER A 187 6.77 14.29 -0.07
N GLU A 188 6.99 13.66 -1.23
CA GLU A 188 7.11 12.21 -1.39
C GLU A 188 8.60 11.79 -1.43
N VAL A 189 9.08 11.14 -0.37
CA VAL A 189 10.48 10.71 -0.23
C VAL A 189 10.87 9.68 -1.31
N ASN A 190 9.91 8.84 -1.71
CA ASN A 190 10.06 7.80 -2.74
C ASN A 190 10.21 8.38 -4.16
N SER A 191 9.81 9.61 -4.42
CA SER A 191 9.87 10.18 -5.76
C SER A 191 11.29 10.63 -6.14
N ALA A 192 12.06 11.18 -5.19
CA ALA A 192 13.37 11.77 -5.47
C ALA A 192 14.37 10.79 -6.12
N PRO A 193 14.56 9.53 -5.65
CA PRO A 193 15.49 8.61 -6.28
C PRO A 193 15.12 8.30 -7.75
N ALA A 194 13.84 8.04 -8.03
CA ALA A 194 13.40 7.76 -9.40
C ALA A 194 13.57 8.97 -10.34
N ILE A 195 13.43 10.19 -9.82
CA ILE A 195 13.69 11.41 -10.58
C ILE A 195 15.18 11.56 -10.88
N GLU A 196 16.08 11.27 -9.93
CA GLU A 196 17.52 11.30 -10.17
C GLU A 196 17.95 10.22 -11.19
N ASP A 197 17.37 9.02 -11.11
CA ASP A 197 17.61 7.95 -12.09
C ASP A 197 17.11 8.38 -13.49
N ALA A 198 15.94 9.02 -13.57
CA ALA A 198 15.42 9.55 -14.82
C ALA A 198 16.32 10.63 -15.42
N LYS A 199 16.82 11.57 -14.62
CA LYS A 199 17.77 12.59 -15.07
C LYS A 199 19.05 11.95 -15.59
N ALA A 200 19.63 11.01 -14.84
CA ALA A 200 20.86 10.32 -15.25
C ALA A 200 20.66 9.58 -16.59
N TYR A 201 19.51 8.92 -16.77
CA TYR A 201 19.18 8.26 -18.03
C TYR A 201 19.05 9.28 -19.18
N LEU A 202 18.26 10.35 -19.01
CA LEU A 202 18.02 11.37 -20.03
C LEU A 202 19.31 12.09 -20.42
N ASP A 203 20.16 12.45 -19.43
CA ASP A 203 21.50 13.03 -19.67
C ASP A 203 22.37 12.08 -20.51
N SER A 204 22.33 10.77 -20.25
CA SER A 204 23.08 9.78 -21.03
C SER A 204 22.65 9.69 -22.50
N LYS A 205 21.40 10.05 -22.77
CA LYS A 205 20.82 10.08 -24.15
C LYS A 205 20.89 11.47 -24.79
N GLY A 206 21.30 12.51 -24.04
CA GLY A 206 21.34 13.90 -24.53
C GLY A 206 19.95 14.52 -24.67
N ILE A 207 18.96 14.03 -23.91
CA ILE A 207 17.58 14.52 -23.89
C ILE A 207 17.42 15.53 -22.76
N GLY A 208 16.84 16.70 -23.06
CA GLY A 208 16.53 17.73 -22.07
C GLY A 208 15.35 17.33 -21.16
N TYR A 209 15.25 17.98 -20.00
CA TYR A 209 14.12 17.80 -19.12
C TYR A 209 13.67 19.09 -18.46
N LEU A 210 12.40 19.15 -18.10
CA LEU A 210 11.75 20.26 -17.39
C LEU A 210 11.11 19.73 -16.11
N GLU A 211 11.68 20.05 -14.94
CA GLU A 211 11.13 19.66 -13.66
C GLU A 211 9.97 20.56 -13.26
N LYS A 212 8.86 19.95 -12.83
CA LYS A 212 7.71 20.62 -12.23
C LYS A 212 7.22 19.82 -11.03
N THR A 213 6.93 20.53 -9.96
CA THR A 213 6.53 19.91 -8.69
C THR A 213 5.25 20.51 -8.16
N GLY A 214 4.52 19.72 -7.37
CA GLY A 214 3.37 20.15 -6.60
C GLY A 214 3.18 19.23 -5.39
N ASN A 215 2.68 19.77 -4.28
CA ASN A 215 2.43 19.02 -3.05
C ASN A 215 0.94 18.87 -2.76
N THR A 216 0.09 19.37 -3.67
CA THR A 216 -1.35 19.22 -3.68
C THR A 216 -1.85 18.96 -5.10
N SER A 217 -3.04 18.39 -5.25
CA SER A 217 -3.63 18.14 -6.57
C SER A 217 -3.76 19.43 -7.41
N ASP A 218 -4.12 20.55 -6.79
CA ASP A 218 -4.22 21.84 -7.49
C ASP A 218 -2.86 22.33 -8.01
N GLU A 219 -1.79 22.16 -7.23
CA GLU A 219 -0.43 22.49 -7.64
C GLU A 219 0.06 21.59 -8.78
N ILE A 220 -0.27 20.29 -8.75
CA ILE A 220 0.03 19.33 -9.84
C ILE A 220 -0.71 19.74 -11.12
N ILE A 221 -1.99 20.09 -11.05
CA ILE A 221 -2.75 20.57 -12.21
C ILE A 221 -2.11 21.84 -12.80
N ALA A 222 -1.70 22.77 -11.96
CA ALA A 222 -1.00 23.98 -12.39
C ALA A 222 0.38 23.68 -13.01
N ALA A 223 1.11 22.71 -12.44
CA ALA A 223 2.40 22.23 -12.97
C ALA A 223 2.24 21.66 -14.39
N VAL A 224 1.27 20.77 -14.61
CA VAL A 224 0.94 20.21 -15.94
C VAL A 224 0.58 21.32 -16.93
N SER A 225 -0.30 22.24 -16.56
CA SER A 225 -0.68 23.37 -17.41
C SER A 225 0.54 24.19 -17.83
N SER A 226 1.55 24.34 -16.95
CA SER A 226 2.78 25.08 -17.24
C SER A 226 3.76 24.32 -18.14
N MET A 227 3.64 23.00 -18.29
CA MET A 227 4.48 22.17 -19.16
C MET A 227 3.94 22.07 -20.59
N THR A 228 2.65 22.30 -20.79
CA THR A 228 1.99 22.19 -22.10
C THR A 228 2.73 23.03 -23.15
N GLY A 229 3.10 22.38 -24.27
CA GLY A 229 3.85 22.98 -25.37
C GLY A 229 5.36 23.20 -25.09
N GLN A 230 5.88 22.70 -23.99
CA GLN A 230 7.31 22.77 -23.63
C GLN A 230 7.98 21.41 -23.54
N VAL A 231 7.22 20.32 -23.51
CA VAL A 231 7.72 18.95 -23.37
C VAL A 231 7.07 18.03 -24.40
N ASP A 232 7.76 16.96 -24.77
CA ASP A 232 7.32 15.95 -25.73
C ASP A 232 6.67 14.74 -25.05
N ALA A 233 6.99 14.51 -23.78
CA ALA A 233 6.43 13.48 -22.91
C ALA A 233 6.50 13.92 -21.45
N VAL A 234 5.71 13.30 -20.58
CA VAL A 234 5.80 13.47 -19.13
C VAL A 234 6.15 12.13 -18.48
N PHE A 235 7.09 12.15 -17.54
CA PHE A 235 7.44 11.07 -16.65
C PHE A 235 7.03 11.43 -15.21
N THR A 236 6.36 10.49 -14.54
CA THR A 236 6.01 10.57 -13.11
C THR A 236 6.41 9.26 -12.43
N PRO A 237 7.15 9.28 -11.31
CA PRO A 237 7.42 8.08 -10.51
C PRO A 237 6.16 7.54 -9.81
N THR A 238 6.30 6.58 -8.89
CA THR A 238 5.23 6.13 -8.00
C THR A 238 4.90 7.21 -6.95
N ASP A 239 4.32 8.32 -7.39
CA ASP A 239 4.02 9.51 -6.59
C ASP A 239 2.54 9.59 -6.23
N ASN A 240 2.23 9.51 -4.94
CA ASN A 240 0.86 9.45 -4.46
C ASN A 240 0.09 10.77 -4.63
N VAL A 241 0.78 11.91 -4.61
CA VAL A 241 0.17 13.24 -4.81
C VAL A 241 -0.22 13.43 -6.27
N VAL A 242 0.66 13.02 -7.20
CA VAL A 242 0.36 13.06 -8.63
C VAL A 242 -0.73 12.05 -8.97
N GLN A 243 -0.68 10.83 -8.40
CA GLN A 243 -1.72 9.81 -8.58
C GLN A 243 -3.12 10.32 -8.20
N ALA A 244 -3.24 11.04 -7.08
CA ALA A 244 -4.50 11.62 -6.64
C ALA A 244 -5.04 12.71 -7.59
N ALA A 245 -4.18 13.30 -8.44
CA ALA A 245 -4.56 14.29 -9.44
C ALA A 245 -4.77 13.70 -10.85
N GLU A 246 -4.45 12.41 -11.07
CA GLU A 246 -4.32 11.83 -12.42
C GLU A 246 -5.58 11.96 -13.27
N LEU A 247 -6.76 11.69 -12.72
CA LEU A 247 -8.04 11.85 -13.43
C LEU A 247 -8.26 13.29 -13.94
N ALA A 248 -7.65 14.28 -13.31
CA ALA A 248 -7.75 15.67 -13.73
C ALA A 248 -6.68 16.07 -14.76
N ILE A 249 -5.47 15.49 -14.68
CA ILE A 249 -4.35 15.88 -15.55
C ILE A 249 -4.24 15.04 -16.83
N ALA A 250 -4.62 13.77 -16.79
CA ALA A 250 -4.49 12.87 -17.94
C ALA A 250 -5.25 13.37 -19.19
N PRO A 251 -6.50 13.84 -19.09
CA PRO A 251 -7.21 14.40 -20.26
C PRO A 251 -6.51 15.62 -20.86
N ALA A 252 -5.96 16.50 -20.00
CA ALA A 252 -5.26 17.71 -20.45
C ALA A 252 -3.94 17.38 -21.18
N LEU A 253 -3.20 16.38 -20.68
CA LEU A 253 -2.00 15.88 -21.34
C LEU A 253 -2.33 15.21 -22.70
N ALA A 254 -3.35 14.36 -22.73
CA ALA A 254 -3.79 13.70 -23.97
C ALA A 254 -4.27 14.71 -25.01
N GLU A 255 -5.05 15.73 -24.64
CA GLU A 255 -5.48 16.82 -25.52
C GLU A 255 -4.30 17.64 -26.06
N ALA A 256 -3.27 17.82 -25.26
CA ALA A 256 -2.03 18.48 -25.66
C ALA A 256 -1.12 17.61 -26.53
N GLY A 257 -1.46 16.34 -26.76
CA GLY A 257 -0.63 15.38 -27.50
C GLY A 257 0.60 14.92 -26.75
N ILE A 258 0.60 15.01 -25.43
CA ILE A 258 1.74 14.69 -24.55
C ILE A 258 1.50 13.34 -23.86
N PRO A 259 2.20 12.27 -24.23
CA PRO A 259 2.09 10.98 -23.55
C PRO A 259 2.63 11.05 -22.11
N HIS A 260 1.87 10.50 -21.17
CA HIS A 260 2.23 10.40 -19.75
C HIS A 260 2.69 8.99 -19.42
N TYR A 261 3.97 8.84 -19.08
CA TYR A 261 4.58 7.61 -18.61
C TYR A 261 4.69 7.66 -17.08
N ALA A 262 4.01 6.76 -16.39
CA ALA A 262 3.85 6.84 -14.94
C ALA A 262 4.25 5.56 -14.23
N GLY A 263 4.55 5.66 -12.93
CA GLY A 263 5.17 4.59 -12.14
C GLY A 263 4.26 3.43 -11.76
N ALA A 264 2.94 3.49 -12.05
CA ALA A 264 2.01 2.45 -11.65
C ALA A 264 0.85 2.30 -12.64
N ASP A 265 0.24 1.11 -12.68
CA ASP A 265 -0.88 0.79 -13.57
C ASP A 265 -2.15 1.56 -13.23
N SER A 266 -2.33 1.98 -11.97
CA SER A 266 -3.46 2.83 -11.56
C SER A 266 -3.44 4.21 -12.24
N PHE A 267 -2.27 4.79 -12.50
CA PHE A 267 -2.17 5.99 -13.33
C PHE A 267 -2.72 5.73 -14.74
N VAL A 268 -2.36 4.57 -15.31
CA VAL A 268 -2.79 4.19 -16.66
C VAL A 268 -4.29 3.91 -16.70
N ARG A 269 -4.84 3.25 -15.66
CA ARG A 269 -6.30 3.11 -15.51
C ARG A 269 -7.01 4.45 -15.33
N ASN A 270 -6.34 5.46 -14.80
CA ASN A 270 -6.86 6.82 -14.63
C ASN A 270 -6.54 7.75 -15.83
N GLY A 271 -5.97 7.22 -16.91
CA GLY A 271 -5.81 7.93 -18.16
C GLY A 271 -4.38 8.26 -18.59
N ALA A 272 -3.34 7.96 -17.77
CA ALA A 272 -1.97 7.99 -18.27
C ALA A 272 -1.78 7.04 -19.46
N PHE A 273 -0.77 7.28 -20.28
CA PHE A 273 -0.55 6.48 -21.48
C PHE A 273 -0.03 5.08 -21.17
N ALA A 274 1.07 4.98 -20.45
CA ALA A 274 1.72 3.70 -20.21
C ALA A 274 2.53 3.68 -18.91
N THR A 275 2.72 2.47 -18.39
CA THR A 275 3.61 2.16 -17.29
C THR A 275 4.38 0.87 -17.53
N CYS A 276 5.46 0.71 -16.74
CA CYS A 276 6.05 -0.60 -16.44
C CYS A 276 6.13 -0.70 -14.92
N GLY A 277 5.19 -1.42 -14.31
CA GLY A 277 4.99 -1.42 -12.87
C GLY A 277 4.88 -2.82 -12.27
N VAL A 278 4.65 -2.87 -10.95
CA VAL A 278 4.40 -4.12 -10.22
C VAL A 278 2.91 -4.49 -10.30
N ASN A 279 2.61 -5.78 -10.11
CA ASN A 279 1.26 -6.23 -9.85
C ASN A 279 0.92 -5.97 -8.38
N TYR A 280 0.10 -4.96 -8.09
CA TYR A 280 -0.24 -4.56 -6.72
C TYR A 280 -1.11 -5.58 -5.97
N THR A 281 -1.95 -6.34 -6.66
CA THR A 281 -2.66 -7.48 -6.05
C THR A 281 -1.67 -8.55 -5.56
N GLY A 282 -0.65 -8.86 -6.37
CA GLY A 282 0.43 -9.79 -5.99
C GLY A 282 1.28 -9.25 -4.85
N LEU A 283 1.63 -7.97 -4.88
CA LEU A 283 2.39 -7.30 -3.81
C LEU A 283 1.62 -7.31 -2.49
N GLY A 284 0.34 -6.94 -2.49
CA GLY A 284 -0.51 -6.95 -1.29
C GLY A 284 -0.61 -8.35 -0.69
N SER A 285 -0.77 -9.39 -1.53
CA SER A 285 -0.78 -10.78 -1.08
C SER A 285 0.55 -11.19 -0.43
N GLN A 286 1.69 -10.80 -1.00
CA GLN A 286 3.02 -11.06 -0.42
C GLN A 286 3.22 -10.30 0.89
N THR A 287 2.73 -9.06 0.99
CA THR A 287 2.78 -8.26 2.23
C THR A 287 2.01 -8.96 3.36
N ALA A 288 0.82 -9.48 3.07
CA ALA A 288 0.02 -10.23 4.03
C ALA A 288 0.71 -11.53 4.47
N ASP A 289 1.26 -12.31 3.53
CA ASP A 289 2.02 -13.52 3.86
C ASP A 289 3.23 -13.21 4.75
N LEU A 290 3.93 -12.12 4.47
CA LEU A 290 5.07 -11.66 5.27
C LEU A 290 4.63 -11.24 6.69
N ALA A 291 3.51 -10.54 6.82
CA ALA A 291 2.95 -10.18 8.13
C ALA A 291 2.56 -11.42 8.95
N LEU A 292 1.98 -12.41 8.32
CA LEU A 292 1.63 -13.69 8.96
C LEU A 292 2.87 -14.51 9.34
N GLU A 293 3.93 -14.49 8.53
CA GLU A 293 5.21 -15.08 8.90
C GLU A 293 5.77 -14.44 10.18
N VAL A 294 5.77 -13.10 10.23
CA VAL A 294 6.20 -12.34 11.42
C VAL A 294 5.37 -12.72 12.66
N LEU A 295 4.04 -12.76 12.54
CA LEU A 295 3.13 -13.09 13.62
C LEU A 295 3.33 -14.51 14.16
N THR A 296 3.48 -15.49 13.25
CA THR A 296 3.53 -16.91 13.62
C THR A 296 4.91 -17.39 14.04
N THR A 297 5.99 -16.75 13.53
CA THR A 297 7.38 -17.16 13.84
C THR A 297 8.09 -16.22 14.82
N GLY A 298 7.64 -14.98 14.97
CA GLY A 298 8.31 -13.93 15.71
C GLY A 298 9.63 -13.46 15.06
N GLN A 299 9.90 -13.87 13.81
CA GLN A 299 11.11 -13.47 13.10
C GLN A 299 10.81 -12.31 12.15
N ILE A 300 11.76 -11.41 12.01
CA ILE A 300 11.69 -10.28 11.07
C ILE A 300 12.65 -10.60 9.91
N PRO A 301 12.15 -11.10 8.76
CA PRO A 301 13.00 -11.36 7.60
C PRO A 301 13.42 -10.05 6.91
N GLU A 302 14.34 -10.16 5.94
CA GLU A 302 14.64 -9.04 5.05
C GLU A 302 13.40 -8.69 4.21
N TYR A 303 13.30 -7.42 3.79
CA TYR A 303 12.20 -7.00 2.91
C TYR A 303 12.30 -7.64 1.52
N ILE A 304 11.18 -7.72 0.84
CA ILE A 304 11.06 -8.33 -0.49
C ILE A 304 10.91 -7.23 -1.54
N THR A 305 11.75 -7.24 -2.58
CA THR A 305 11.54 -6.41 -3.77
C THR A 305 10.69 -7.15 -4.78
N VAL A 306 9.54 -6.58 -5.13
CA VAL A 306 8.65 -7.12 -6.15
C VAL A 306 9.05 -6.56 -7.51
N ALA A 307 9.20 -7.41 -8.52
CA ALA A 307 9.62 -6.98 -9.85
C ALA A 307 8.58 -6.07 -10.50
N GLY A 308 9.02 -4.93 -11.01
CA GLY A 308 8.23 -3.97 -11.78
C GLY A 308 8.52 -4.12 -13.27
N ASP A 309 7.92 -5.13 -13.92
CA ASP A 309 8.14 -5.43 -15.34
C ASP A 309 6.84 -5.74 -16.11
N VAL A 310 5.67 -5.50 -15.49
CA VAL A 310 4.38 -5.59 -16.15
C VAL A 310 4.10 -4.27 -16.88
N ILE A 311 4.05 -4.34 -18.21
CA ILE A 311 3.71 -3.17 -19.04
C ILE A 311 2.20 -3.06 -19.13
N THR A 312 1.66 -1.90 -18.76
CA THR A 312 0.23 -1.57 -18.93
C THR A 312 0.09 -0.36 -19.85
N VAL A 313 -0.84 -0.43 -20.80
CA VAL A 313 -1.12 0.64 -21.76
C VAL A 313 -2.61 0.97 -21.75
N ASN A 314 -2.94 2.26 -21.71
CA ASN A 314 -4.30 2.74 -21.88
C ASN A 314 -4.59 2.90 -23.38
N THR A 315 -5.48 2.04 -23.90
CA THR A 315 -5.81 2.01 -25.33
C THR A 315 -6.62 3.23 -25.79
N GLU A 316 -7.41 3.86 -24.91
CA GLU A 316 -8.15 5.09 -25.22
C GLU A 316 -7.19 6.27 -25.31
N THR A 317 -6.26 6.39 -24.38
CA THR A 317 -5.23 7.43 -24.40
C THR A 317 -4.27 7.24 -25.57
N ALA A 318 -3.86 5.99 -25.87
CA ALA A 318 -3.07 5.68 -27.06
C ALA A 318 -3.77 6.14 -28.34
N ALA A 319 -5.07 5.88 -28.47
CA ALA A 319 -5.86 6.31 -29.62
C ALA A 319 -6.00 7.85 -29.70
N ALA A 320 -6.20 8.53 -28.58
CA ALA A 320 -6.29 9.98 -28.52
C ALA A 320 -4.98 10.66 -28.92
N LEU A 321 -3.85 10.09 -28.51
CA LEU A 321 -2.49 10.55 -28.87
C LEU A 321 -2.07 10.16 -30.29
N GLY A 322 -2.76 9.18 -30.92
CA GLY A 322 -2.27 8.55 -32.13
C GLY A 322 -0.96 7.79 -31.95
N ALA A 323 -0.70 7.31 -30.74
CA ALA A 323 0.55 6.69 -30.34
C ALA A 323 0.57 5.19 -30.69
N ASP A 324 1.61 4.76 -31.42
CA ASP A 324 1.89 3.34 -31.67
C ASP A 324 2.72 2.78 -30.51
N TYR A 325 2.20 1.77 -29.81
CA TYR A 325 2.87 1.06 -28.73
C TYR A 325 3.23 -0.40 -29.07
N SER A 326 3.15 -0.76 -30.36
CA SER A 326 3.50 -2.12 -30.80
C SER A 326 4.94 -2.51 -30.45
N GLY A 327 5.83 -1.52 -30.32
CA GLY A 327 7.21 -1.70 -29.86
C GLY A 327 7.37 -2.16 -28.41
N PHE A 328 6.33 -2.06 -27.58
CA PHE A 328 6.39 -2.50 -26.17
C PHE A 328 6.33 -4.02 -26.01
N ALA A 329 5.86 -4.73 -27.03
CA ALA A 329 5.79 -6.18 -27.00
C ALA A 329 7.17 -6.81 -26.78
N GLY A 330 7.32 -7.56 -25.67
CA GLY A 330 8.56 -8.23 -25.32
C GLY A 330 9.57 -7.37 -24.55
N MET A 331 9.27 -6.10 -24.23
CA MET A 331 10.13 -5.28 -23.36
C MET A 331 9.97 -5.63 -21.88
N GLY A 332 8.77 -6.05 -21.44
CA GLY A 332 8.49 -6.52 -20.10
C GLY A 332 8.07 -7.99 -20.07
N SER A 333 7.69 -8.46 -18.87
CA SER A 333 7.20 -9.85 -18.68
C SER A 333 5.81 -10.06 -19.29
N GLN A 334 4.98 -9.03 -19.32
CA GLN A 334 3.61 -9.04 -19.84
C GLN A 334 3.24 -7.66 -20.37
N LEU A 335 2.39 -7.62 -21.42
CA LEU A 335 1.71 -6.43 -21.90
C LEU A 335 0.23 -6.55 -21.58
N VAL A 336 -0.31 -5.60 -20.85
CA VAL A 336 -1.70 -5.50 -20.43
C VAL A 336 -2.32 -4.27 -21.07
N GLU A 337 -3.47 -4.42 -21.71
CA GLU A 337 -4.23 -3.32 -22.28
C GLU A 337 -5.42 -2.98 -21.38
N VAL A 338 -5.60 -1.71 -21.08
CA VAL A 338 -6.70 -1.22 -20.24
C VAL A 338 -7.43 -0.07 -20.93
N GLN A 339 -8.59 0.26 -20.42
CA GLN A 339 -9.34 1.48 -20.72
C GLN A 339 -9.42 2.33 -19.46
N THR A 340 -9.73 3.62 -19.64
CA THR A 340 -9.86 4.53 -18.50
C THR A 340 -11.04 4.12 -17.62
N THR A 341 -10.76 3.92 -16.33
CA THR A 341 -11.77 3.74 -15.28
C THR A 341 -11.76 4.97 -14.39
N GLN A 342 -12.91 5.31 -13.81
CA GLN A 342 -13.04 6.46 -12.90
C GLN A 342 -13.09 5.99 -11.43
N ASP A 343 -12.39 4.89 -11.12
CA ASP A 343 -12.38 4.29 -9.79
C ASP A 343 -11.30 4.90 -8.89
#